data_dc9cc8e1eb35f800065730527af8e5c3
#
_entry.id   dc9cc8e1eb35f800065730527af8e5c3
#
_cell.length_a   1.000
_cell.length_b   1.000
_cell.length_c   1.000
_cell.angle_alpha   90.00
_cell.angle_beta   90.00
_cell.angle_gamma   90.00
#
_symmetry.space_group_name_H-M   'P 1'
#
loop_
_entity.id
_entity.type
_entity.pdbx_description
1 polymer ?
#
loop_
_entity_poly.entity_id
_entity_poly.type
_entity_poly.pdbx_seq_one_letter_code
_entity_poly.pdbx_strand_id
1 'polypeptide(L)'
;MEEKMHLHDTDPEFMERWEAFAYEEVVNEENQQLDETTRYLAILAVLLGTQSVDAYRYYLPKAVEAGVTPVMVKETVYQATDYLGFGKVLPFLTATNEVFAHCGIQNPTGKRATTT
;
A
#
# COMPACT_ATOMS: atom_id res chain seq x y z
N MET A 1 11.51 7.09 -3.22
CA MET A 1 10.09 6.99 -3.07
C MET A 1 9.55 7.44 -1.74
N GLU A 2 10.09 7.08 -0.68
CA GLU A 2 9.60 7.56 0.61
C GLU A 2 10.17 8.90 0.94
N GLU A 3 10.22 9.78 -0.05
CA GLU A 3 10.81 11.09 0.11
C GLU A 3 10.14 11.90 1.19
N LYS A 4 8.91 11.57 1.52
CA LYS A 4 8.25 12.31 2.58
C LYS A 4 8.62 11.82 3.96
N MET A 5 9.09 10.60 4.06
CA MET A 5 9.39 10.05 5.36
C MET A 5 10.87 9.98 5.66
N HIS A 6 11.67 9.61 4.67
CA HIS A 6 13.12 9.54 4.85
C HIS A 6 13.52 8.78 6.11
N LEU A 7 12.77 7.72 6.44
CA LEU A 7 12.99 7.03 7.70
C LEU A 7 14.33 6.31 7.75
N HIS A 8 14.82 5.87 6.59
CA HIS A 8 16.12 5.22 6.55
C HIS A 8 17.24 6.20 6.84
N ASP A 9 16.98 7.48 6.66
CA ASP A 9 17.97 8.52 6.98
C ASP A 9 17.88 8.93 8.44
N THR A 10 16.66 9.03 8.96
CA THR A 10 16.49 9.52 10.33
C THR A 10 16.56 8.41 11.36
N ASP A 11 16.12 7.21 11.01
CA ASP A 11 16.03 6.11 11.96
C ASP A 11 16.54 4.82 11.33
N PRO A 12 17.81 4.81 10.89
CA PRO A 12 18.30 3.68 10.09
C PRO A 12 18.29 2.34 10.85
N GLU A 13 18.68 2.34 12.11
CA GLU A 13 18.76 1.10 12.85
C GLU A 13 17.38 0.53 13.13
N PHE A 14 16.45 1.42 13.47
CA PHE A 14 15.08 0.99 13.71
C PHE A 14 14.46 0.41 12.43
N MET A 15 14.67 1.09 11.32
CA MET A 15 14.09 0.61 10.06
C MET A 15 14.70 -0.71 9.62
N GLU A 16 15.98 -0.88 9.85
CA GLU A 16 16.62 -2.14 9.52
C GLU A 16 16.03 -3.29 10.30
N ARG A 17 15.81 -3.08 11.58
CA ARG A 17 15.24 -4.11 12.43
C ARG A 17 13.79 -4.38 12.09
N TRP A 18 13.04 -3.34 11.80
CA TRP A 18 11.65 -3.50 11.43
C TRP A 18 11.52 -4.29 10.14
N GLU A 19 12.34 -3.97 9.14
CA GLU A 19 12.26 -4.65 7.87
C GLU A 19 12.72 -6.10 7.98
N ALA A 20 13.74 -6.36 8.79
CA ALA A 20 14.15 -7.74 9.01
C ALA A 20 13.03 -8.55 9.66
N PHE A 21 12.37 -7.96 10.65
CA PHE A 21 11.27 -8.63 11.30
C PHE A 21 10.12 -8.87 10.34
N ALA A 22 9.70 -7.84 9.65
CA ALA A 22 8.51 -7.92 8.82
C ALA A 22 8.70 -8.78 7.58
N TYR A 23 9.86 -8.71 6.97
CA TYR A 23 10.06 -9.36 5.68
C TYR A 23 10.85 -10.64 5.76
N GLU A 24 11.60 -10.85 6.83
CA GLU A 24 12.43 -12.05 6.91
C GLU A 24 11.97 -13.01 7.99
N GLU A 25 11.40 -12.50 9.06
CA GLU A 25 10.99 -13.39 10.14
C GLU A 25 9.51 -13.71 10.11
N VAL A 26 8.68 -12.69 9.85
CA VAL A 26 7.24 -12.91 9.90
C VAL A 26 6.73 -13.60 8.65
N VAL A 27 7.24 -13.18 7.48
CA VAL A 27 6.69 -13.70 6.22
C VAL A 27 7.61 -14.68 5.53
N ASN A 28 8.73 -15.02 6.11
CA ASN A 28 9.68 -15.93 5.48
C ASN A 28 9.40 -17.36 5.91
N GLU A 29 8.29 -17.89 5.44
CA GLU A 29 7.84 -19.22 5.80
C GLU A 29 7.86 -20.11 4.59
N GLU A 30 8.38 -21.32 4.75
CA GLU A 30 8.43 -22.25 3.64
C GLU A 30 7.06 -22.63 3.13
N ASN A 31 6.07 -22.60 4.00
CA ASN A 31 4.74 -23.08 3.64
C ASN A 31 3.74 -21.97 3.39
N GLN A 32 4.24 -20.78 3.06
CA GLN A 32 3.32 -19.68 2.81
C GLN A 32 2.49 -19.92 1.57
N GLN A 33 1.21 -19.64 1.69
CA GLN A 33 0.27 -19.84 0.60
C GLN A 33 -0.05 -18.55 -0.13
N LEU A 34 0.18 -17.41 0.50
CA LEU A 34 -0.09 -16.13 -0.15
C LEU A 34 1.08 -15.76 -1.04
N ASP A 35 0.78 -15.42 -2.28
CA ASP A 35 1.83 -14.88 -3.14
C ASP A 35 2.05 -13.40 -2.78
N GLU A 36 3.05 -12.80 -3.40
CA GLU A 36 3.44 -11.44 -3.06
C GLU A 36 2.32 -10.44 -3.30
N THR A 37 1.65 -10.57 -4.44
CA THR A 37 0.59 -9.64 -4.77
C THR A 37 -0.54 -9.72 -3.76
N THR A 38 -0.96 -10.93 -3.42
CA THR A 38 -2.04 -11.10 -2.46
C THR A 38 -1.62 -10.59 -1.09
N ARG A 39 -0.38 -10.85 -0.70
CA ARG A 39 0.13 -10.39 0.58
C ARG A 39 0.07 -8.87 0.68
N TYR A 40 0.50 -8.19 -0.36
CA TYR A 40 0.49 -6.72 -0.31
C TYR A 40 -0.92 -6.15 -0.38
N LEU A 41 -1.83 -6.82 -1.09
CA LEU A 41 -3.23 -6.39 -1.03
C LEU A 41 -3.77 -6.48 0.39
N ALA A 42 -3.43 -7.56 1.08
CA ALA A 42 -3.87 -7.72 2.47
C ALA A 42 -3.28 -6.63 3.35
N ILE A 43 -2.01 -6.31 3.15
CA ILE A 43 -1.37 -5.25 3.93
C ILE A 43 -2.08 -3.92 3.69
N LEU A 44 -2.32 -3.57 2.44
CA LEU A 44 -2.98 -2.30 2.15
C LEU A 44 -4.38 -2.25 2.76
N ALA A 45 -5.12 -3.36 2.67
CA ALA A 45 -6.47 -3.39 3.22
C ALA A 45 -6.46 -3.24 4.74
N VAL A 46 -5.50 -3.87 5.41
CA VAL A 46 -5.39 -3.74 6.86
C VAL A 46 -5.07 -2.30 7.25
N LEU A 47 -4.18 -1.66 6.50
CA LEU A 47 -3.80 -0.29 6.82
C LEU A 47 -4.95 0.68 6.58
N LEU A 48 -5.77 0.41 5.56
CA LEU A 48 -7.01 1.15 5.38
C LEU A 48 -7.91 0.98 6.59
N GLY A 49 -8.12 -0.26 7.00
CA GLY A 49 -9.02 -0.53 8.11
C GLY A 49 -8.58 0.06 9.42
N THR A 50 -7.27 0.13 9.65
CA THR A 50 -6.75 0.71 10.88
C THR A 50 -6.49 2.20 10.76
N GLN A 51 -6.81 2.79 9.63
CA GLN A 51 -6.65 4.23 9.39
C GLN A 51 -5.20 4.66 9.51
N SER A 52 -4.29 3.83 9.04
CA SER A 52 -2.85 4.05 9.15
C SER A 52 -2.33 4.64 7.85
N VAL A 53 -2.61 5.92 7.59
CA VAL A 53 -2.35 6.49 6.29
C VAL A 53 -0.85 6.66 6.00
N ASP A 54 -0.05 6.95 7.02
CA ASP A 54 1.39 7.08 6.78
C ASP A 54 2.00 5.73 6.42
N ALA A 55 1.61 4.66 7.11
CA ALA A 55 2.09 3.34 6.77
C ALA A 55 1.60 2.94 5.39
N TYR A 56 0.37 3.33 5.04
CA TYR A 56 -0.17 3.05 3.71
C TYR A 56 0.71 3.70 2.63
N ARG A 57 1.11 4.95 2.86
CA ARG A 57 1.99 5.63 1.92
C ARG A 57 3.32 4.90 1.78
N TYR A 58 3.82 4.40 2.90
CA TYR A 58 5.08 3.70 2.91
C TYR A 58 5.01 2.39 2.12
N TYR A 59 3.92 1.64 2.28
CA TYR A 59 3.82 0.33 1.66
C TYR A 59 3.31 0.38 0.22
N LEU A 60 2.65 1.46 -0.19
CA LEU A 60 2.03 1.50 -1.51
C LEU A 60 3.02 1.28 -2.66
N PRO A 61 4.18 1.95 -2.70
CA PRO A 61 5.11 1.68 -3.79
C PRO A 61 5.63 0.25 -3.76
N LYS A 62 5.81 -0.32 -2.58
CA LYS A 62 6.26 -1.69 -2.48
C LYS A 62 5.22 -2.65 -3.04
N ALA A 63 3.95 -2.33 -2.80
CA ALA A 63 2.87 -3.15 -3.32
C ALA A 63 2.85 -3.12 -4.85
N VAL A 64 3.03 -1.94 -5.42
CA VAL A 64 3.04 -1.82 -6.87
C VAL A 64 4.21 -2.58 -7.46
N GLU A 65 5.37 -2.49 -6.83
CA GLU A 65 6.53 -3.24 -7.28
C GLU A 65 6.30 -4.74 -7.21
N ALA A 66 5.51 -5.17 -6.25
CA ALA A 66 5.25 -6.60 -6.06
C ALA A 66 4.16 -7.12 -7.00
N GLY A 67 3.59 -6.25 -7.84
CA GLY A 67 2.62 -6.70 -8.82
C GLY A 67 1.20 -6.25 -8.58
N VAL A 68 0.94 -5.49 -7.51
CA VAL A 68 -0.39 -4.93 -7.31
C VAL A 68 -0.54 -3.78 -8.30
N THR A 69 -1.48 -3.91 -9.22
CA THR A 69 -1.63 -2.89 -10.25
C THR A 69 -2.30 -1.65 -9.70
N PRO A 70 -2.08 -0.49 -10.33
CA PRO A 70 -2.77 0.73 -9.88
C PRO A 70 -4.28 0.59 -9.85
N VAL A 71 -4.84 -0.16 -10.79
CA VAL A 71 -6.29 -0.39 -10.78
C VAL A 71 -6.68 -1.19 -9.54
N MET A 72 -5.91 -2.22 -9.20
CA MET A 72 -6.19 -3.01 -8.01
C MET A 72 -6.10 -2.15 -6.74
N VAL A 73 -5.14 -1.24 -6.69
CA VAL A 73 -5.04 -0.34 -5.55
C VAL A 73 -6.30 0.51 -5.44
N LYS A 74 -6.72 1.11 -6.55
CA LYS A 74 -7.91 1.95 -6.53
C LYS A 74 -9.14 1.16 -6.14
N GLU A 75 -9.26 -0.05 -6.65
CA GLU A 75 -10.41 -0.88 -6.31
C GLU A 75 -10.41 -1.27 -4.83
N THR A 76 -9.24 -1.46 -4.26
CA THR A 76 -9.16 -1.76 -2.83
C THR A 76 -9.68 -0.57 -2.03
N VAL A 77 -9.29 0.63 -2.40
CA VAL A 77 -9.75 1.83 -1.73
C VAL A 77 -11.26 2.01 -1.91
N TYR A 78 -11.74 1.84 -3.14
CA TYR A 78 -13.16 1.98 -3.42
C TYR A 78 -13.98 0.96 -2.63
N GLN A 79 -13.50 -0.28 -2.60
CA GLN A 79 -14.22 -1.34 -1.91
C GLN A 79 -14.31 -1.06 -0.42
N ALA A 80 -13.26 -0.49 0.16
CA ALA A 80 -13.22 -0.21 1.58
C ALA A 80 -14.31 0.80 1.99
N THR A 81 -14.79 1.60 1.03
CA THR A 81 -15.80 2.61 1.34
C THR A 81 -17.06 2.00 1.88
N ASP A 82 -17.43 0.81 1.42
CA ASP A 82 -18.65 0.15 1.89
C ASP A 82 -18.60 -0.16 3.37
N TYR A 83 -17.41 -0.31 3.92
CA TYR A 83 -17.26 -0.76 5.31
C TYR A 83 -16.74 0.33 6.23
N LEU A 84 -16.01 1.30 5.69
CA LEU A 84 -15.41 2.35 6.50
C LEU A 84 -16.13 3.69 6.37
N GLY A 85 -16.80 3.91 5.25
CA GLY A 85 -17.42 5.19 4.99
C GLY A 85 -16.48 6.10 4.22
N PHE A 86 -17.08 6.97 3.42
CA PHE A 86 -16.32 7.83 2.52
C PHE A 86 -15.33 8.73 3.27
N GLY A 87 -15.77 9.27 4.41
CA GLY A 87 -14.90 10.18 5.15
C GLY A 87 -13.60 9.54 5.59
N LYS A 88 -13.67 8.27 5.98
CA LYS A 88 -12.47 7.59 6.43
C LYS A 88 -11.60 7.10 5.28
N VAL A 89 -12.20 6.90 4.12
CA VAL A 89 -11.44 6.43 2.96
C VAL A 89 -10.79 7.59 2.21
N LEU A 90 -11.34 8.78 2.31
CA LEU A 90 -10.86 9.92 1.55
C LEU A 90 -9.36 10.19 1.72
N PRO A 91 -8.79 10.17 2.93
CA PRO A 91 -7.35 10.42 3.06
C PRO A 91 -6.52 9.38 2.30
N PHE A 92 -7.03 8.17 2.17
CA PHE A 92 -6.29 7.12 1.47
C PHE A 92 -6.37 7.29 -0.03
N LEU A 93 -7.50 7.79 -0.53
CA LEU A 93 -7.58 8.10 -1.94
C LEU A 93 -6.64 9.24 -2.30
N THR A 94 -6.60 10.27 -1.47
CA THR A 94 -5.67 11.37 -1.66
C THR A 94 -4.24 10.87 -1.62
N ALA A 95 -3.92 10.05 -0.63
CA ALA A 95 -2.56 9.51 -0.51
C ALA A 95 -2.19 8.68 -1.73
N THR A 96 -3.13 7.86 -2.22
CA THR A 96 -2.87 7.05 -3.38
C THR A 96 -2.50 7.91 -4.58
N ASN A 97 -3.29 8.94 -4.82
CA ASN A 97 -3.04 9.80 -5.96
C ASN A 97 -1.73 10.55 -5.85
N GLU A 98 -1.39 10.98 -4.64
CA GLU A 98 -0.13 11.68 -4.42
C GLU A 98 1.07 10.76 -4.63
N VAL A 99 0.98 9.54 -4.11
CA VAL A 99 2.07 8.58 -4.28
C VAL A 99 2.23 8.22 -5.75
N PHE A 100 1.13 7.98 -6.46
CA PHE A 100 1.22 7.65 -7.87
C PHE A 100 1.90 8.77 -8.64
N ALA A 101 1.48 10.02 -8.39
CA ALA A 101 2.07 11.15 -9.09
C ALA A 101 3.55 11.28 -8.78
N HIS A 102 3.90 11.10 -7.53
CA HIS A 102 5.28 11.29 -7.11
C HIS A 102 6.20 10.20 -7.66
N CYS A 103 5.69 8.98 -7.75
CA CYS A 103 6.49 7.84 -8.20
C CYS A 103 6.45 7.64 -9.71
N GLY A 104 5.75 8.49 -10.43
CA GLY A 104 5.62 8.30 -11.87
C GLY A 104 4.77 7.11 -12.25
N ILE A 105 3.89 6.68 -11.36
CA ILE A 105 2.99 5.57 -11.64
C ILE A 105 1.76 6.12 -12.35
N GLN A 106 1.42 5.48 -13.47
CA GLN A 106 0.28 5.95 -14.23
C GLN A 106 -1.01 5.73 -13.44
N ASN A 107 -1.72 6.82 -13.19
CA ASN A 107 -2.92 6.79 -12.41
C ASN A 107 -4.09 6.40 -13.31
N PRO A 108 -4.87 5.38 -12.94
CA PRO A 108 -6.08 5.10 -13.69
C PRO A 108 -7.00 6.32 -13.69
N THR A 109 -7.75 6.48 -14.77
CA THR A 109 -8.48 7.72 -15.00
C THR A 109 -9.73 7.86 -14.15
N GLY A 110 -9.99 6.92 -13.27
CA GLY A 110 -11.22 6.97 -12.49
C GLY A 110 -12.31 6.10 -13.07
N LYS A 111 -12.14 5.65 -14.29
CA LYS A 111 -13.07 4.67 -14.83
C LYS A 111 -12.63 3.29 -14.38
N ARG A 112 -13.60 2.49 -14.03
CA ARG A 112 -13.28 1.13 -13.60
C ARG A 112 -12.72 0.33 -14.75
N ALA A 113 -11.90 -0.63 -14.43
CA ALA A 113 -11.31 -1.47 -15.47
C ALA A 113 -12.36 -2.14 -16.33
N THR A 114 -13.50 -2.37 -15.74
CA THR A 114 -14.58 -3.02 -16.46
C THR A 114 -15.13 -2.20 -17.59
N THR A 115 -14.78 -0.94 -17.67
CA THR A 115 -15.23 -0.11 -18.76
C THR A 115 -14.44 -0.32 -20.03
N THR A 116 -13.43 -1.11 -19.94
CA THR A 116 -12.65 -1.42 -21.14
C THR A 116 -13.43 -2.26 -22.10
#